data_1bec74858fc2045a7facc3bae0a632e1
#
_entry.id   1bec74858fc2045a7facc3bae0a632e1
#
_cell.length_a   1.000
_cell.length_b   1.000
_cell.length_c   1.000
_cell.angle_alpha   90.00
_cell.angle_beta   90.00
_cell.angle_gamma   90.00
#
_symmetry.space_group_name_H-M   'P 1'
#
loop_
_entity.id
_entity.type
_entity.pdbx_description
1 polymer ?
#
loop_
_entity_poly.entity_id
_entity_poly.type
_entity_poly.pdbx_seq_one_letter_code
_entity_poly.pdbx_strand_id
1 'polypeptide(L)'
;MIIFETERLLVRHLQVDDLQNLYAVTGDAELMRYMGDGQPLSLELTAKWVDVSINNYATKGYGCSAVIDKQDGAFIGFCGLVRSEFAEPPDDAELIYALRTPYWGQGLATEVGRAMLTYGKQSCGLKRIIATIDPANTASIQVAYKIGFRHTMTVADADGLPTQVYELTNSNM
;
A
#
# COMPACT_ATOMS: atom_id res chain seq x y z
N MET A 1 -14.23 -10.44 0.13
CA MET A 1 -13.43 -11.63 -0.31
C MET A 1 -12.03 -11.52 0.29
N ILE A 2 -11.53 -12.59 0.91
CA ILE A 2 -10.16 -12.66 1.43
C ILE A 2 -9.20 -12.77 0.25
N ILE A 3 -8.09 -12.03 0.30
CA ILE A 3 -7.03 -12.03 -0.71
C ILE A 3 -5.93 -13.00 -0.25
N PHE A 4 -5.44 -12.80 0.97
CA PHE A 4 -4.49 -13.70 1.63
C PHE A 4 -4.53 -13.49 3.15
N GLU A 5 -3.92 -14.42 3.85
CA GLU A 5 -3.64 -14.34 5.28
C GLU A 5 -2.15 -14.51 5.55
N THR A 6 -1.68 -13.87 6.61
CA THR A 6 -0.34 -14.07 7.18
C THR A 6 -0.47 -14.67 8.59
N GLU A 7 0.61 -14.71 9.33
CA GLU A 7 0.57 -15.17 10.73
C GLU A 7 -0.38 -14.33 11.58
N ARG A 8 -0.28 -12.99 11.46
CA ARG A 8 -1.02 -12.05 12.32
C ARG A 8 -2.13 -11.29 11.60
N LEU A 9 -2.12 -11.23 10.27
CA LEU A 9 -2.99 -10.36 9.49
C LEU A 9 -3.88 -11.14 8.53
N LEU A 10 -5.08 -10.61 8.31
CA LEU A 10 -5.98 -10.98 7.23
C LEU A 10 -6.11 -9.78 6.29
N VAL A 11 -5.89 -10.00 5.00
CA VAL A 11 -6.04 -8.98 3.96
C VAL A 11 -7.21 -9.36 3.06
N ARG A 12 -8.14 -8.45 2.90
CA ARG A 12 -9.35 -8.64 2.10
C ARG A 12 -9.70 -7.42 1.26
N HIS A 13 -10.55 -7.63 0.28
CA HIS A 13 -11.12 -6.51 -0.48
C HIS A 13 -11.74 -5.48 0.45
N LEU A 14 -11.59 -4.21 0.11
CA LEU A 14 -12.40 -3.15 0.71
C LEU A 14 -13.88 -3.37 0.37
N GLN A 15 -14.74 -2.97 1.30
CA GLN A 15 -16.20 -2.99 1.20
C GLN A 15 -16.73 -1.59 1.45
N VAL A 16 -17.94 -1.30 1.01
CA VAL A 16 -18.57 0.01 1.24
C VAL A 16 -18.65 0.32 2.73
N ASP A 17 -18.93 -0.69 3.55
CA ASP A 17 -19.01 -0.56 5.02
C ASP A 17 -17.66 -0.26 5.70
N ASP A 18 -16.53 -0.40 4.99
CA ASP A 18 -15.22 -0.02 5.51
C ASP A 18 -14.93 1.49 5.46
N LEU A 19 -15.83 2.28 4.87
CA LEU A 19 -15.59 3.71 4.65
C LEU A 19 -15.11 4.45 5.91
N GLN A 20 -15.78 4.26 7.04
CA GLN A 20 -15.40 4.94 8.28
C GLN A 20 -14.06 4.45 8.84
N ASN A 21 -13.79 3.17 8.74
CA ASN A 21 -12.51 2.59 9.14
C ASN A 21 -11.36 3.06 8.26
N LEU A 22 -11.57 3.11 6.95
CA LEU A 22 -10.58 3.63 6.00
C LEU A 22 -10.37 5.12 6.22
N TYR A 23 -11.44 5.90 6.45
CA TYR A 23 -11.35 7.34 6.72
C TYR A 23 -10.60 7.64 8.02
N ALA A 24 -10.69 6.77 9.02
CA ALA A 24 -9.86 6.90 10.24
C ALA A 24 -8.35 6.79 9.96
N VAL A 25 -7.96 6.28 8.78
CA VAL A 25 -6.56 6.26 8.32
C VAL A 25 -6.30 7.41 7.34
N THR A 26 -7.10 7.51 6.28
CA THR A 26 -6.87 8.50 5.21
C THR A 26 -7.19 9.93 5.61
N GLY A 27 -8.02 10.13 6.62
CA GLY A 27 -8.33 11.44 7.21
C GLY A 27 -7.37 11.87 8.32
N ASP A 28 -6.40 11.04 8.68
CA ASP A 28 -5.41 11.35 9.71
C ASP A 28 -4.17 12.00 9.10
N ALA A 29 -3.83 13.21 9.55
CA ALA A 29 -2.73 13.99 8.99
C ALA A 29 -1.35 13.35 9.27
N GLU A 30 -1.17 12.65 10.38
CA GLU A 30 0.09 11.97 10.68
C GLU A 30 0.28 10.74 9.77
N LEU A 31 -0.78 9.96 9.55
CA LEU A 31 -0.74 8.78 8.70
C LEU A 31 -0.57 9.12 7.23
N MET A 32 -1.18 10.22 6.77
CA MET A 32 -1.11 10.67 5.38
C MET A 32 0.08 11.57 5.06
N ARG A 33 0.86 11.95 6.07
CA ARG A 33 1.98 12.90 5.95
C ARG A 33 2.95 12.62 4.80
N TYR A 34 3.15 11.37 4.45
CA TYR A 34 4.08 10.93 3.41
C TYR A 34 3.36 10.21 2.25
N MET A 35 2.05 10.40 2.11
CA MET A 35 1.26 9.80 1.03
C MET A 35 0.67 10.88 0.13
N GLY A 36 0.79 10.70 -1.18
CA GLY A 36 0.29 11.66 -2.16
C GLY A 36 0.91 13.04 -1.93
N ASP A 37 0.07 14.05 -1.80
CA ASP A 37 0.45 15.43 -1.50
C ASP A 37 0.70 15.71 0.01
N GLY A 38 0.68 14.67 0.83
CA GLY A 38 0.87 14.75 2.28
C GLY A 38 -0.33 15.30 3.05
N GLN A 39 -1.48 15.46 2.39
CA GLN A 39 -2.69 15.98 3.02
C GLN A 39 -3.68 14.85 3.35
N PRO A 40 -4.42 14.98 4.45
CA PRO A 40 -5.53 14.07 4.73
C PRO A 40 -6.59 14.12 3.62
N LEU A 41 -7.17 12.96 3.32
CA LEU A 41 -8.29 12.90 2.40
C LEU A 41 -9.59 13.34 3.08
N SER A 42 -10.50 13.93 2.32
CA SER A 42 -11.88 14.11 2.78
C SER A 42 -12.63 12.76 2.79
N LEU A 43 -13.74 12.71 3.52
CA LEU A 43 -14.61 11.52 3.51
C LEU A 43 -15.09 11.16 2.09
N GLU A 44 -15.39 12.18 1.27
CA GLU A 44 -15.80 11.98 -0.12
C GLU A 44 -14.69 11.35 -0.98
N LEU A 45 -13.45 11.82 -0.84
CA LEU A 45 -12.30 11.23 -1.54
C LEU A 45 -12.01 9.81 -1.05
N THR A 46 -12.17 9.55 0.24
CA THR A 46 -12.04 8.21 0.81
C THR A 46 -13.11 7.26 0.24
N ALA A 47 -14.35 7.72 0.09
CA ALA A 47 -15.42 6.94 -0.55
C ALA A 47 -15.06 6.60 -2.00
N LYS A 48 -14.53 7.55 -2.78
CA LYS A 48 -14.01 7.28 -4.14
C LYS A 48 -12.89 6.25 -4.14
N TRP A 49 -12.02 6.25 -3.13
CA TRP A 49 -10.97 5.23 -2.99
C TRP A 49 -11.55 3.84 -2.81
N VAL A 50 -12.61 3.69 -2.01
CA VAL A 50 -13.33 2.41 -1.84
C VAL A 50 -13.89 1.94 -3.18
N ASP A 51 -14.63 2.79 -3.90
CA ASP A 51 -15.24 2.45 -5.19
C ASP A 51 -14.20 2.07 -6.24
N VAL A 52 -13.14 2.87 -6.35
CA VAL A 52 -12.01 2.60 -7.28
C VAL A 52 -11.34 1.27 -6.93
N SER A 53 -11.16 0.97 -5.65
CA SER A 53 -10.51 -0.27 -5.23
C SER A 53 -11.37 -1.49 -5.55
N ILE A 54 -12.68 -1.42 -5.31
CA ILE A 54 -13.63 -2.49 -5.68
C ILE A 54 -13.58 -2.72 -7.19
N ASN A 55 -13.65 -1.65 -8.00
CA ASN A 55 -13.59 -1.76 -9.45
C ASN A 55 -12.24 -2.30 -9.95
N ASN A 56 -11.12 -1.90 -9.33
CA ASN A 56 -9.79 -2.38 -9.70
C ASN A 56 -9.64 -3.89 -9.44
N TYR A 57 -10.15 -4.40 -8.32
CA TYR A 57 -10.17 -5.84 -8.08
C TYR A 57 -11.02 -6.60 -9.11
N ALA A 58 -12.17 -6.05 -9.51
CA ALA A 58 -13.04 -6.67 -10.51
C ALA A 58 -12.42 -6.69 -11.91
N THR A 59 -11.59 -5.69 -12.25
CA THR A 59 -11.08 -5.50 -13.62
C THR A 59 -9.63 -5.89 -13.82
N LYS A 60 -8.81 -5.79 -12.75
CA LYS A 60 -7.35 -6.01 -12.81
C LYS A 60 -6.85 -7.11 -11.87
N GLY A 61 -7.68 -7.54 -10.91
CA GLY A 61 -7.30 -8.50 -9.88
C GLY A 61 -6.49 -7.93 -8.72
N TYR A 62 -6.21 -6.62 -8.70
CA TYR A 62 -5.50 -5.96 -7.60
C TYR A 62 -6.02 -4.53 -7.36
N GLY A 63 -5.80 -4.00 -6.18
CA GLY A 63 -6.25 -2.68 -5.73
C GLY A 63 -5.80 -2.42 -4.30
N CYS A 64 -6.39 -1.41 -3.66
CA CYS A 64 -6.24 -1.17 -2.23
C CYS A 64 -7.11 -2.14 -1.43
N SER A 65 -6.61 -2.64 -0.31
CA SER A 65 -7.21 -3.70 0.49
C SER A 65 -7.26 -3.33 1.96
N ALA A 66 -8.25 -3.83 2.68
CA ALA A 66 -8.33 -3.74 4.13
C ALA A 66 -7.31 -4.68 4.77
N VAL A 67 -6.58 -4.18 5.77
CA VAL A 67 -5.70 -4.96 6.64
C VAL A 67 -6.36 -5.10 8.00
N ILE A 68 -6.59 -6.34 8.40
CA ILE A 68 -7.31 -6.71 9.62
C ILE A 68 -6.32 -7.44 10.54
N ASP A 69 -6.28 -7.05 11.81
CA ASP A 69 -5.59 -7.81 12.85
C ASP A 69 -6.39 -9.08 13.18
N LYS A 70 -5.77 -10.25 13.10
CA LYS A 70 -6.45 -11.53 13.37
C LYS A 70 -6.74 -11.74 14.85
N GLN A 71 -6.04 -11.02 15.73
CA GLN A 71 -6.20 -11.18 17.18
C GLN A 71 -7.58 -10.70 17.67
N ASP A 72 -8.04 -9.55 17.16
CA ASP A 72 -9.27 -8.90 17.62
C ASP A 72 -10.25 -8.53 16.50
N GLY A 73 -9.87 -8.78 15.24
CA GLY A 73 -10.70 -8.42 14.08
C GLY A 73 -10.69 -6.93 13.73
N ALA A 74 -9.80 -6.14 14.31
CA ALA A 74 -9.74 -4.71 14.08
C ALA A 74 -9.24 -4.37 12.67
N PHE A 75 -9.87 -3.37 12.05
CA PHE A 75 -9.33 -2.73 10.84
C PHE A 75 -8.15 -1.84 11.25
N ILE A 76 -6.94 -2.24 10.87
CA ILE A 76 -5.70 -1.58 11.31
C ILE A 76 -5.05 -0.70 10.26
N GLY A 77 -5.55 -0.73 9.03
CA GLY A 77 -5.00 0.05 7.94
C GLY A 77 -5.32 -0.53 6.57
N PHE A 78 -4.54 -0.12 5.59
CA PHE A 78 -4.66 -0.64 4.23
C PHE A 78 -3.31 -1.08 3.67
N CYS A 79 -3.35 -1.96 2.69
CA CYS A 79 -2.22 -2.34 1.84
C CYS A 79 -2.74 -2.65 0.45
N GLY A 80 -1.98 -2.39 -0.59
CA GLY A 80 -2.44 -2.69 -1.93
C GLY A 80 -1.41 -2.48 -3.01
N LEU A 81 -1.82 -2.85 -4.22
CA LEU A 81 -1.12 -2.58 -5.46
C LEU A 81 -1.97 -1.62 -6.28
N VAL A 82 -1.38 -0.52 -6.71
CA VAL A 82 -2.10 0.53 -7.44
C VAL A 82 -1.34 0.96 -8.68
N ARG A 83 -2.00 1.70 -9.55
CA ARG A 83 -1.32 2.39 -10.66
C ARG A 83 -0.57 3.59 -10.12
N SER A 84 0.57 3.87 -10.70
CA SER A 84 1.41 5.02 -10.39
C SER A 84 1.91 5.65 -11.68
N GLU A 85 2.25 6.91 -11.66
CA GLU A 85 2.89 7.60 -12.78
C GLU A 85 4.29 7.03 -13.10
N PHE A 86 4.90 6.34 -12.14
CA PHE A 86 6.21 5.69 -12.29
C PHE A 86 6.11 4.19 -12.62
N ALA A 87 4.90 3.67 -12.76
CA ALA A 87 4.63 2.28 -13.10
C ALA A 87 3.95 2.19 -14.47
N GLU A 88 4.50 1.38 -15.38
CA GLU A 88 4.00 1.22 -16.74
C GLU A 88 3.00 0.05 -16.83
N PRO A 89 1.67 0.34 -16.95
CA PRO A 89 0.67 -0.71 -17.11
C PRO A 89 0.84 -1.45 -18.45
N PRO A 90 0.35 -2.70 -18.54
CA PRO A 90 -0.44 -3.42 -17.54
C PRO A 90 0.38 -4.17 -16.50
N ASP A 91 1.68 -4.32 -16.70
CA ASP A 91 2.54 -5.29 -16.02
C ASP A 91 3.18 -4.74 -14.73
N ASP A 92 3.06 -3.44 -14.50
CA ASP A 92 3.67 -2.74 -13.38
C ASP A 92 2.62 -2.21 -12.40
N ALA A 93 2.97 -2.21 -11.12
CA ALA A 93 2.16 -1.61 -10.07
C ALA A 93 3.04 -0.99 -8.97
N GLU A 94 2.45 -0.13 -8.17
CA GLU A 94 3.06 0.44 -6.96
C GLU A 94 2.48 -0.20 -5.71
N LEU A 95 3.36 -0.63 -4.80
CA LEU A 95 2.99 -1.07 -3.46
C LEU A 95 2.71 0.15 -2.58
N ILE A 96 1.52 0.21 -2.02
CA ILE A 96 1.12 1.20 -1.02
C ILE A 96 0.68 0.53 0.27
N TYR A 97 0.90 1.15 1.40
CA TYR A 97 0.34 0.76 2.69
C TYR A 97 0.35 1.91 3.69
N ALA A 98 -0.59 1.90 4.60
CA ALA A 98 -0.56 2.67 5.83
C ALA A 98 -1.24 1.89 6.96
N LEU A 99 -0.62 1.88 8.12
CA LEU A 99 -1.15 1.24 9.32
C LEU A 99 -1.35 2.30 10.41
N ARG A 100 -2.40 2.15 11.20
CA ARG A 100 -2.70 3.03 12.33
C ARG A 100 -1.55 3.01 13.35
N THR A 101 -1.27 4.14 13.96
CA THR A 101 -0.12 4.37 14.86
C THR A 101 0.06 3.31 15.95
N PRO A 102 -1.00 2.78 16.63
CA PRO A 102 -0.81 1.75 17.64
C PRO A 102 -0.17 0.45 17.14
N TYR A 103 -0.15 0.24 15.81
CA TYR A 103 0.38 -0.97 15.17
C TYR A 103 1.79 -0.78 14.57
N TRP A 104 2.40 0.39 14.79
CA TRP A 104 3.76 0.67 14.34
C TRP A 104 4.81 -0.05 15.18
N GLY A 105 6.00 -0.22 14.62
CA GLY A 105 7.13 -0.82 15.33
C GLY A 105 7.06 -2.33 15.56
N GLN A 106 5.96 -2.98 15.16
CA GLN A 106 5.70 -4.41 15.40
C GLN A 106 6.05 -5.33 14.21
N GLY A 107 6.60 -4.77 13.12
CA GLY A 107 6.93 -5.52 11.92
C GLY A 107 5.74 -5.84 10.99
N LEU A 108 4.53 -5.37 11.31
CA LEU A 108 3.32 -5.69 10.54
C LEU A 108 3.37 -5.14 9.11
N ALA A 109 3.93 -3.94 8.90
CA ALA A 109 4.11 -3.38 7.56
C ALA A 109 5.06 -4.24 6.70
N THR A 110 6.12 -4.78 7.29
CA THR A 110 7.02 -5.72 6.61
C THR A 110 6.31 -7.02 6.26
N GLU A 111 5.49 -7.55 7.19
CA GLU A 111 4.74 -8.78 7.01
C GLU A 111 3.72 -8.64 5.87
N VAL A 112 2.85 -7.63 5.94
CA VAL A 112 1.81 -7.41 4.92
C VAL A 112 2.40 -7.03 3.57
N GLY A 113 3.45 -6.20 3.55
CA GLY A 113 4.12 -5.79 2.32
C GLY A 113 4.73 -6.99 1.58
N ARG A 114 5.43 -7.89 2.29
CA ARG A 114 6.00 -9.10 1.70
C ARG A 114 4.93 -10.02 1.12
N ALA A 115 3.82 -10.23 1.84
CA ALA A 115 2.71 -11.03 1.36
C ALA A 115 2.02 -10.40 0.13
N MET A 116 1.85 -9.07 0.12
CA MET A 116 1.28 -8.35 -1.02
C MET A 116 2.17 -8.45 -2.27
N LEU A 117 3.49 -8.38 -2.12
CA LEU A 117 4.43 -8.61 -3.23
C LEU A 117 4.30 -10.01 -3.81
N THR A 118 4.19 -11.02 -2.95
CA THR A 118 3.96 -12.41 -3.37
C THR A 118 2.66 -12.53 -4.16
N TYR A 119 1.57 -11.96 -3.64
CA TYR A 119 0.28 -11.91 -4.33
C TYR A 119 0.37 -11.23 -5.69
N GLY A 120 0.99 -10.06 -5.77
CA GLY A 120 1.15 -9.31 -7.03
C GLY A 120 1.89 -10.11 -8.11
N LYS A 121 2.95 -10.81 -7.73
CA LYS A 121 3.74 -11.62 -8.68
C LYS A 121 3.06 -12.92 -9.05
N GLN A 122 2.58 -13.68 -8.07
CA GLN A 122 2.08 -15.04 -8.30
C GLN A 122 0.63 -15.07 -8.77
N SER A 123 -0.23 -14.20 -8.25
CA SER A 123 -1.66 -14.20 -8.55
C SER A 123 -2.04 -13.18 -9.62
N CYS A 124 -1.37 -12.02 -9.68
CA CYS A 124 -1.68 -10.96 -10.65
C CYS A 124 -0.72 -10.94 -11.85
N GLY A 125 0.37 -11.70 -11.82
CA GLY A 125 1.33 -11.78 -12.93
C GLY A 125 2.14 -10.51 -13.16
N LEU A 126 2.24 -9.63 -12.17
CA LEU A 126 2.98 -8.37 -12.29
C LEU A 126 4.48 -8.64 -12.46
N LYS A 127 5.07 -7.99 -13.46
CA LYS A 127 6.48 -8.15 -13.79
C LYS A 127 7.37 -7.23 -12.94
N ARG A 128 6.87 -6.03 -12.67
CA ARG A 128 7.58 -5.00 -11.92
C ARG A 128 6.68 -4.45 -10.83
N ILE A 129 7.19 -4.37 -9.61
CA ILE A 129 6.51 -3.68 -8.51
C ILE A 129 7.46 -2.63 -7.97
N ILE A 130 6.99 -1.41 -7.88
CA ILE A 130 7.73 -0.28 -7.34
C ILE A 130 7.13 0.18 -6.01
N ALA A 131 7.85 1.03 -5.32
CA ALA A 131 7.36 1.85 -4.23
C ALA A 131 7.94 3.25 -4.36
N THR A 132 7.11 4.28 -4.19
CA THR A 132 7.56 5.66 -4.10
C THR A 132 7.54 6.10 -2.66
N ILE A 133 8.64 6.66 -2.17
CA ILE A 133 8.81 6.98 -0.75
C ILE A 133 9.44 8.36 -0.62
N ASP A 134 8.82 9.22 0.19
CA ASP A 134 9.42 10.49 0.62
C ASP A 134 10.76 10.20 1.34
N PRO A 135 11.86 10.88 1.00
CA PRO A 135 13.16 10.70 1.66
C PRO A 135 13.14 10.86 3.18
N ALA A 136 12.20 11.62 3.72
CA ALA A 136 12.02 11.80 5.16
C ALA A 136 11.29 10.62 5.83
N ASN A 137 10.61 9.76 5.07
CA ASN A 137 9.91 8.59 5.59
C ASN A 137 10.86 7.41 5.81
N THR A 138 11.77 7.56 6.77
CA THR A 138 12.81 6.56 7.06
C THR A 138 12.24 5.21 7.48
N ALA A 139 11.06 5.18 8.11
CA ALA A 139 10.38 3.95 8.50
C ALA A 139 9.96 3.12 7.26
N SER A 140 9.32 3.75 6.26
CA SER A 140 8.96 3.07 5.00
C SER A 140 10.19 2.66 4.19
N ILE A 141 11.26 3.46 4.19
CA ILE A 141 12.53 3.09 3.55
C ILE A 141 13.09 1.80 4.15
N GLN A 142 13.09 1.67 5.48
CA GLN A 142 13.54 0.45 6.16
C GLN A 142 12.67 -0.77 5.82
N VAL A 143 11.35 -0.58 5.76
CA VAL A 143 10.42 -1.64 5.33
C VAL A 143 10.73 -2.05 3.89
N ALA A 144 10.89 -1.10 2.97
CA ALA A 144 11.20 -1.37 1.57
C ALA A 144 12.46 -2.25 1.44
N TYR A 145 13.55 -1.90 2.10
CA TYR A 145 14.77 -2.73 2.09
C TYR A 145 14.55 -4.14 2.66
N LYS A 146 13.78 -4.26 3.77
CA LYS A 146 13.49 -5.56 4.41
C LYS A 146 12.67 -6.49 3.53
N ILE A 147 11.83 -5.96 2.65
CA ILE A 147 11.00 -6.76 1.75
C ILE A 147 11.60 -6.95 0.35
N GLY A 148 12.83 -6.44 0.12
CA GLY A 148 13.61 -6.73 -1.07
C GLY A 148 13.70 -5.61 -2.09
N PHE A 149 13.12 -4.46 -1.84
CA PHE A 149 13.27 -3.29 -2.71
C PHE A 149 14.69 -2.70 -2.65
N ARG A 150 15.07 -2.04 -3.74
CA ARG A 150 16.31 -1.26 -3.82
C ARG A 150 16.00 0.10 -4.43
N HIS A 151 16.62 1.14 -3.91
CA HIS A 151 16.54 2.49 -4.46
C HIS A 151 17.13 2.50 -5.87
N THR A 152 16.39 3.06 -6.83
CA THR A 152 16.80 3.14 -8.23
C THR A 152 17.04 4.58 -8.69
N MET A 153 16.16 5.49 -8.29
CA MET A 153 16.28 6.91 -8.67
C MET A 153 15.56 7.81 -7.66
N THR A 154 15.92 9.09 -7.70
CA THR A 154 15.16 10.16 -7.05
C THR A 154 14.64 11.10 -8.13
N VAL A 155 13.36 11.39 -8.10
CA VAL A 155 12.67 12.25 -9.06
C VAL A 155 11.93 13.36 -8.32
N ALA A 156 11.53 14.41 -9.03
CA ALA A 156 10.56 15.36 -8.51
C ALA A 156 9.15 14.79 -8.79
N ASP A 157 8.28 14.84 -7.79
CA ASP A 157 6.86 14.54 -7.97
C ASP A 157 6.12 15.71 -8.66
N ALA A 158 4.80 15.61 -8.78
CA ALA A 158 3.96 16.62 -9.43
C ALA A 158 4.07 18.01 -8.76
N ASP A 159 4.39 18.06 -7.46
CA ASP A 159 4.56 19.29 -6.68
C ASP A 159 6.03 19.76 -6.64
N GLY A 160 6.93 19.07 -7.33
CA GLY A 160 8.36 19.37 -7.39
C GLY A 160 9.14 18.91 -6.15
N LEU A 161 8.56 18.10 -5.29
CA LEU A 161 9.20 17.55 -4.09
C LEU A 161 10.00 16.27 -4.44
N PRO A 162 11.11 16.00 -3.74
CA PRO A 162 11.91 14.82 -4.02
C PRO A 162 11.17 13.55 -3.59
N THR A 163 11.02 12.62 -4.52
CA THR A 163 10.45 11.30 -4.30
C THR A 163 11.47 10.24 -4.70
N GLN A 164 11.73 9.29 -3.81
CA GLN A 164 12.60 8.15 -4.09
C GLN A 164 11.80 6.99 -4.66
N VAL A 165 12.24 6.46 -5.80
CA VAL A 165 11.66 5.28 -6.44
C VAL A 165 12.49 4.06 -6.05
N TYR A 166 11.80 3.05 -5.55
CA TYR A 166 12.36 1.76 -5.19
C TYR A 166 11.77 0.68 -6.09
N GLU A 167 12.58 -0.26 -6.51
CA GLU A 167 12.13 -1.40 -7.32
C GLU A 167 12.45 -2.72 -6.63
N LEU A 168 11.55 -3.67 -6.79
CA LEU A 168 11.77 -5.03 -6.32
C LEU A 168 12.74 -5.74 -7.26
N THR A 169 13.91 -6.09 -6.76
CA THR A 169 14.91 -6.82 -7.54
C THR A 169 14.57 -8.30 -7.62
N ASN A 170 14.63 -8.87 -8.82
CA ASN A 170 14.32 -10.28 -9.08
C ASN A 170 15.30 -11.29 -8.47
N SER A 171 16.25 -10.84 -7.64
CA SER A 171 17.39 -11.65 -7.20
C SER A 171 17.17 -12.48 -5.93
N ASN A 172 15.99 -12.38 -5.29
CA ASN A 172 15.74 -13.08 -4.02
C ASN A 172 14.27 -13.55 -3.91
N MET A 173 13.91 -14.53 -4.71
CA MET A 173 12.81 -15.47 -4.37
C MET A 173 13.19 -16.89 -4.74
#